data_6eca328015167f7aed4c2179228538ab
#
_entry.id   6eca328015167f7aed4c2179228538ab
#
_cell.length_a   1.000
_cell.length_b   1.000
_cell.length_c   1.000
_cell.angle_alpha   90.00
_cell.angle_beta   90.00
_cell.angle_gamma   90.00
#
_symmetry.space_group_name_H-M   'P 1'
#
loop_
_entity.id
_entity.type
_entity.pdbx_description
1 polymer ?
#
loop_
_entity_poly.entity_id
_entity_poly.type
_entity_poly.pdbx_seq_one_letter_code
_entity_poly.pdbx_strand_id
1 'polypeptide(L)'
;MFRNIVLAFLLSGCAAMNFASYNGTEYMGAKYMRDPLGEEKSPDTDPLIRTDAFDCTTFVETVMAGGDVNNLNQIRYKNGEIDFLKRNHFIETDWLKNNSDRVENVSAEYGTTRKRNLTIDKSGWLKKVHKMSADFAPENASIEYIPYRNLGAVENNKTLIVLFISANSKSHETIGTDLAVTHMGLLLPGGTTLRHASSAAGHVVDADFVKYAKRRQGLGEMGVALIEIKK
;
A
#
# COMPACT_ATOMS: atom_id res chain seq x y z
N MET A 1 -16.71 51.08 40.42
CA MET A 1 -16.64 49.62 40.59
C MET A 1 -16.67 49.00 39.21
N PHE A 2 -15.48 48.89 38.53
CA PHE A 2 -15.34 48.36 37.18
C PHE A 2 -14.87 46.91 37.28
N ARG A 3 -15.71 45.98 36.83
CA ARG A 3 -15.35 44.54 36.72
C ARG A 3 -14.63 44.31 35.40
N ASN A 4 -13.33 44.02 35.44
CA ASN A 4 -12.56 43.55 34.32
C ASN A 4 -13.00 42.12 33.97
N ILE A 5 -13.58 41.95 32.80
CA ILE A 5 -13.85 40.63 32.20
C ILE A 5 -12.57 40.26 31.42
N VAL A 6 -11.85 39.29 31.96
CA VAL A 6 -10.73 38.65 31.23
C VAL A 6 -11.32 37.62 30.27
N LEU A 7 -11.26 37.92 28.99
CA LEU A 7 -11.66 36.98 27.91
C LEU A 7 -10.49 36.02 27.67
N ALA A 8 -10.59 34.83 28.20
CA ALA A 8 -9.63 33.75 27.89
C ALA A 8 -9.87 33.24 26.47
N PHE A 9 -8.98 33.59 25.54
CA PHE A 9 -8.91 32.94 24.23
C PHE A 9 -8.37 31.52 24.42
N LEU A 10 -9.26 30.54 24.34
CA LEU A 10 -8.87 29.15 24.12
C LEU A 10 -8.32 29.04 22.68
N LEU A 11 -7.01 29.10 22.55
CA LEU A 11 -6.30 28.68 21.33
C LEU A 11 -6.51 27.16 21.22
N SER A 12 -7.51 26.78 20.44
CA SER A 12 -7.63 25.43 19.90
C SER A 12 -6.41 25.20 19.01
N GLY A 13 -5.36 24.65 19.59
CA GLY A 13 -4.21 24.18 18.83
C GLY A 13 -4.65 23.02 17.97
N CYS A 14 -5.00 23.28 16.69
CA CYS A 14 -4.85 22.28 15.64
C CYS A 14 -3.38 21.86 15.68
N ALA A 15 -3.08 20.71 16.28
CA ALA A 15 -1.81 20.06 16.08
C ALA A 15 -1.70 19.83 14.57
N ALA A 16 -0.94 20.67 13.87
CA ALA A 16 -0.51 20.39 12.52
C ALA A 16 0.21 19.04 12.62
N MET A 17 -0.44 17.98 12.14
CA MET A 17 0.23 16.69 11.97
C MET A 17 1.44 16.99 11.11
N ASN A 18 2.61 16.85 11.70
CA ASN A 18 3.89 17.03 11.03
C ASN A 18 4.01 15.83 10.07
N PHE A 19 3.52 15.97 8.83
CA PHE A 19 3.59 15.00 7.75
C PHE A 19 5.03 14.69 7.29
N ALA A 20 6.01 14.97 8.16
CA ALA A 20 7.42 14.91 7.82
C ALA A 20 7.96 13.48 7.65
N SER A 21 7.23 12.42 7.99
CA SER A 21 7.78 11.08 7.76
C SER A 21 6.76 9.95 7.83
N TYR A 22 6.07 9.69 6.75
CA TYR A 22 5.53 8.35 6.50
C TYR A 22 6.72 7.38 6.27
N ASN A 23 7.48 7.07 7.31
CA ASN A 23 8.67 6.24 7.15
C ASN A 23 8.60 4.90 7.89
N GLY A 24 7.63 4.70 8.81
CA GLY A 24 7.42 3.46 9.54
C GLY A 24 8.61 3.00 10.38
N THR A 25 9.43 3.94 10.87
CA THR A 25 10.60 3.61 11.71
C THR A 25 10.19 2.90 13.00
N GLU A 26 9.06 3.24 13.54
CA GLU A 26 8.46 2.67 14.74
C GLU A 26 8.09 1.18 14.60
N TYR A 27 7.96 0.69 13.36
CA TYR A 27 7.61 -0.70 13.05
C TYR A 27 8.80 -1.55 12.62
N MET A 28 10.03 -1.01 12.64
CA MET A 28 11.24 -1.76 12.28
C MET A 28 11.40 -3.01 13.14
N GLY A 29 11.63 -4.16 12.50
CA GLY A 29 11.75 -5.45 13.18
C GLY A 29 10.43 -6.14 13.53
N ALA A 30 9.26 -5.49 13.32
CA ALA A 30 7.96 -6.15 13.47
C ALA A 30 7.87 -7.38 12.55
N LYS A 31 7.27 -8.47 13.01
CA LYS A 31 7.26 -9.76 12.31
C LYS A 31 6.56 -9.67 10.96
N TYR A 32 7.03 -10.44 9.97
CA TYR A 32 6.24 -10.69 8.78
C TYR A 32 5.16 -11.74 9.08
N MET A 33 3.92 -11.43 8.76
CA MET A 33 2.79 -12.35 8.78
C MET A 33 1.99 -12.14 7.50
N ARG A 34 1.52 -13.22 6.88
CA ARG A 34 0.64 -13.10 5.72
C ARG A 34 -0.75 -12.74 6.22
N ASP A 35 -1.36 -11.71 5.61
CA ASP A 35 -2.74 -11.25 5.87
C ASP A 35 -3.04 -11.09 7.38
N PRO A 36 -2.31 -10.20 8.09
CA PRO A 36 -2.35 -10.14 9.56
C PRO A 36 -3.50 -9.30 10.12
N LEU A 37 -4.30 -8.66 9.26
CA LEU A 37 -5.43 -7.79 9.63
C LEU A 37 -6.71 -8.25 8.95
N GLY A 38 -7.80 -8.26 9.70
CA GLY A 38 -9.12 -8.69 9.26
C GLY A 38 -10.23 -7.72 9.68
N GLU A 39 -11.45 -8.24 9.75
CA GLU A 39 -12.66 -7.51 10.13
C GLU A 39 -13.14 -7.84 11.53
N GLU A 40 -12.38 -8.62 12.33
CA GLU A 40 -12.77 -9.15 13.66
C GLU A 40 -14.04 -10.00 13.62
N LYS A 41 -14.49 -10.40 12.44
CA LYS A 41 -15.67 -11.24 12.17
C LYS A 41 -15.44 -12.09 10.93
N SER A 42 -16.23 -13.15 10.78
CA SER A 42 -16.17 -13.98 9.57
C SER A 42 -16.38 -13.16 8.29
N PRO A 43 -15.64 -13.46 7.19
CA PRO A 43 -14.77 -14.62 7.00
C PRO A 43 -13.34 -14.46 7.53
N ASP A 44 -12.90 -13.26 7.89
CA ASP A 44 -11.56 -12.98 8.39
C ASP A 44 -11.65 -12.34 9.80
N THR A 45 -11.33 -13.14 10.82
CA THR A 45 -11.46 -12.76 12.24
C THR A 45 -10.21 -12.12 12.81
N ASP A 46 -9.20 -11.86 11.98
CA ASP A 46 -8.01 -11.14 12.39
C ASP A 46 -8.35 -9.72 12.87
N PRO A 47 -7.52 -9.10 13.71
CA PRO A 47 -7.79 -7.79 14.29
C PRO A 47 -7.80 -6.68 13.22
N LEU A 48 -8.58 -5.61 13.47
CA LEU A 48 -8.62 -4.43 12.60
C LEU A 48 -7.29 -3.68 12.54
N ILE A 49 -6.52 -3.70 13.63
CA ILE A 49 -5.19 -3.08 13.72
C ILE A 49 -4.26 -3.90 14.60
N ARG A 50 -2.99 -3.97 14.21
CA ARG A 50 -1.88 -4.48 15.03
C ARG A 50 -0.59 -3.82 14.59
N THR A 51 0.41 -3.83 15.47
CA THR A 51 1.72 -3.19 15.22
C THR A 51 2.90 -4.15 15.41
N ASP A 52 2.62 -5.39 15.78
CA ASP A 52 3.64 -6.42 16.03
C ASP A 52 3.95 -7.30 14.82
N ALA A 53 3.05 -7.29 13.81
CA ALA A 53 3.22 -8.07 12.59
C ALA A 53 2.55 -7.44 11.38
N PHE A 54 3.18 -7.57 10.20
CA PHE A 54 2.72 -7.01 8.94
C PHE A 54 3.00 -7.93 7.76
N ASP A 55 2.16 -7.87 6.73
CA ASP A 55 2.59 -8.11 5.37
C ASP A 55 2.96 -6.80 4.66
N CYS A 56 3.32 -6.87 3.38
CA CYS A 56 3.77 -5.69 2.64
C CYS A 56 2.68 -4.61 2.51
N THR A 57 1.42 -5.00 2.36
CA THR A 57 0.30 -4.09 2.17
C THR A 57 -0.10 -3.46 3.51
N THR A 58 -0.32 -4.27 4.52
CA THR A 58 -0.74 -3.80 5.84
C THR A 58 0.32 -2.92 6.51
N PHE A 59 1.62 -3.16 6.23
CA PHE A 59 2.71 -2.27 6.66
C PHE A 59 2.55 -0.86 6.06
N VAL A 60 2.42 -0.77 4.73
CA VAL A 60 2.29 0.53 4.05
C VAL A 60 1.02 1.25 4.48
N GLU A 61 -0.11 0.55 4.56
CA GLU A 61 -1.38 1.11 5.00
C GLU A 61 -1.33 1.65 6.43
N THR A 62 -0.70 0.92 7.36
CA THR A 62 -0.56 1.34 8.76
C THR A 62 0.35 2.56 8.90
N VAL A 63 1.43 2.63 8.13
CA VAL A 63 2.30 3.82 8.08
C VAL A 63 1.54 5.02 7.51
N MET A 64 0.79 4.85 6.42
CA MET A 64 -0.05 5.91 5.84
C MET A 64 -1.14 6.38 6.81
N ALA A 65 -1.68 5.46 7.59
CA ALA A 65 -2.70 5.77 8.61
C ALA A 65 -2.15 6.51 9.83
N GLY A 66 -0.80 6.57 9.99
CA GLY A 66 -0.16 7.11 11.19
C GLY A 66 -0.46 6.29 12.44
N GLY A 67 -0.76 5.01 12.30
CA GLY A 67 -1.16 4.11 13.39
C GLY A 67 -2.58 4.32 13.92
N ASP A 68 -3.38 5.20 13.30
CA ASP A 68 -4.78 5.43 13.65
C ASP A 68 -5.71 4.44 12.93
N VAL A 69 -6.54 3.74 13.70
CA VAL A 69 -7.43 2.69 13.17
C VAL A 69 -8.52 3.25 12.24
N ASN A 70 -9.03 4.46 12.49
CA ASN A 70 -10.06 5.03 11.64
C ASN A 70 -9.47 5.43 10.28
N ASN A 71 -8.27 6.04 10.27
CA ASN A 71 -7.54 6.32 9.04
C ASN A 71 -7.20 5.04 8.30
N LEU A 72 -6.77 3.99 9.01
CA LEU A 72 -6.47 2.68 8.42
C LEU A 72 -7.71 2.09 7.75
N ASN A 73 -8.87 2.15 8.39
CA ASN A 73 -10.12 1.67 7.81
C ASN A 73 -10.52 2.46 6.56
N GLN A 74 -10.29 3.79 6.54
CA GLN A 74 -10.51 4.61 5.35
C GLN A 74 -9.59 4.23 4.17
N ILE A 75 -8.38 3.76 4.45
CA ILE A 75 -7.41 3.30 3.44
C ILE A 75 -7.74 1.88 2.96
N ARG A 76 -8.08 0.98 3.89
CA ARG A 76 -8.27 -0.46 3.61
C ARG A 76 -9.61 -0.81 3.01
N TYR A 77 -10.66 -0.03 3.30
CA TYR A 77 -12.02 -0.37 2.88
C TYR A 77 -12.62 0.72 2.00
N LYS A 78 -13.44 0.35 1.05
CA LYS A 78 -14.23 1.27 0.25
C LYS A 78 -15.11 2.12 1.17
N ASN A 79 -14.93 3.43 1.13
CA ASN A 79 -15.61 4.41 1.99
C ASN A 79 -15.41 4.19 3.52
N GLY A 80 -14.37 3.47 3.92
CA GLY A 80 -14.11 3.12 5.33
C GLY A 80 -15.08 2.10 5.93
N GLU A 81 -15.92 1.45 5.12
CA GLU A 81 -16.91 0.47 5.58
C GLU A 81 -16.27 -0.89 5.83
N ILE A 82 -16.14 -1.29 7.09
CA ILE A 82 -15.49 -2.53 7.54
C ILE A 82 -16.35 -3.73 7.11
N ASP A 83 -16.00 -4.28 5.95
CA ASP A 83 -16.62 -5.45 5.36
C ASP A 83 -15.64 -6.14 4.42
N PHE A 84 -15.52 -7.48 4.50
CA PHE A 84 -14.58 -8.24 3.70
C PHE A 84 -14.75 -8.00 2.18
N LEU A 85 -15.98 -7.91 1.69
CA LEU A 85 -16.22 -7.65 0.25
C LEU A 85 -15.98 -6.19 -0.16
N LYS A 86 -15.83 -5.29 0.80
CA LYS A 86 -15.47 -3.88 0.60
C LYS A 86 -14.00 -3.59 0.87
N ARG A 87 -13.22 -4.58 1.36
CA ARG A 87 -11.77 -4.47 1.50
C ARG A 87 -11.13 -4.23 0.15
N ASN A 88 -10.12 -3.39 0.09
CA ASN A 88 -9.35 -3.09 -1.12
C ASN A 88 -8.35 -4.22 -1.41
N HIS A 89 -8.86 -5.39 -1.81
CA HIS A 89 -8.07 -6.60 -2.02
C HIS A 89 -7.08 -6.50 -3.17
N PHE A 90 -7.40 -5.68 -4.19
CA PHE A 90 -6.58 -5.52 -5.38
C PHE A 90 -6.05 -4.09 -5.46
N ILE A 91 -4.72 -3.96 -5.54
CA ILE A 91 -4.08 -2.65 -5.64
C ILE A 91 -4.56 -1.93 -6.91
N GLU A 92 -4.73 -2.67 -8.02
CA GLU A 92 -5.01 -2.13 -9.33
C GLU A 92 -6.43 -1.57 -9.48
N THR A 93 -7.44 -2.25 -8.97
CA THR A 93 -8.86 -1.88 -9.15
C THR A 93 -9.49 -1.26 -7.92
N ASP A 94 -8.97 -1.58 -6.73
CA ASP A 94 -9.57 -1.15 -5.47
C ASP A 94 -8.72 -0.09 -4.78
N TRP A 95 -7.52 -0.45 -4.38
CA TRP A 95 -6.71 0.35 -3.48
C TRP A 95 -6.32 1.70 -4.08
N LEU A 96 -5.75 1.73 -5.30
CA LEU A 96 -5.37 2.97 -5.98
C LEU A 96 -6.60 3.84 -6.29
N LYS A 97 -7.71 3.22 -6.69
CA LYS A 97 -8.94 3.92 -7.06
C LYS A 97 -9.63 4.53 -5.83
N ASN A 98 -9.79 3.74 -4.76
CA ASN A 98 -10.49 4.16 -3.55
C ASN A 98 -9.65 5.11 -2.68
N ASN A 99 -8.33 5.18 -2.91
CA ASN A 99 -7.39 6.11 -2.27
C ASN A 99 -6.89 7.21 -3.21
N SER A 100 -7.56 7.48 -4.33
CA SER A 100 -7.10 8.45 -5.33
C SER A 100 -7.05 9.90 -4.82
N ASP A 101 -7.73 10.20 -3.73
CA ASP A 101 -7.61 11.46 -2.98
C ASP A 101 -6.32 11.54 -2.14
N ARG A 102 -5.73 10.39 -1.76
CA ARG A 102 -4.56 10.26 -0.88
C ARG A 102 -3.28 9.92 -1.61
N VAL A 103 -3.37 9.31 -2.78
CA VAL A 103 -2.19 8.83 -3.52
C VAL A 103 -2.25 9.18 -4.99
N GLU A 104 -1.07 9.25 -5.63
CA GLU A 104 -0.93 9.52 -7.06
C GLU A 104 0.26 8.75 -7.64
N ASN A 105 0.09 8.20 -8.84
CA ASN A 105 1.19 7.56 -9.55
C ASN A 105 2.06 8.62 -10.23
N VAL A 106 3.26 8.79 -9.71
CA VAL A 106 4.26 9.78 -10.18
C VAL A 106 5.42 9.11 -10.94
N SER A 107 5.25 7.88 -11.38
CA SER A 107 6.31 7.13 -12.07
C SER A 107 6.92 7.88 -13.26
N ALA A 108 6.11 8.62 -14.01
CA ALA A 108 6.55 9.38 -15.18
C ALA A 108 7.54 10.52 -14.84
N GLU A 109 7.58 10.98 -13.59
CA GLU A 109 8.53 12.00 -13.13
C GLU A 109 9.95 11.42 -12.93
N TYR A 110 10.04 10.09 -12.72
CA TYR A 110 11.28 9.40 -12.36
C TYR A 110 11.85 8.51 -13.47
N GLY A 111 11.14 8.35 -14.60
CA GLY A 111 11.66 7.59 -15.71
C GLY A 111 10.64 7.33 -16.82
N THR A 112 11.12 6.77 -17.93
CA THR A 112 10.26 6.39 -19.05
C THR A 112 9.38 5.22 -18.66
N THR A 113 8.06 5.42 -18.71
CA THR A 113 7.06 4.45 -18.26
C THR A 113 6.53 3.55 -19.37
N ARG A 114 5.84 2.51 -18.93
CA ARG A 114 4.97 1.62 -19.73
C ARG A 114 3.71 1.34 -18.93
N LYS A 115 2.69 0.80 -19.62
CA LYS A 115 1.44 0.36 -18.98
C LYS A 115 1.37 -1.16 -18.94
N ARG A 116 0.94 -1.71 -17.82
CA ARG A 116 0.55 -3.10 -17.65
C ARG A 116 -0.98 -3.16 -17.60
N ASN A 117 -1.59 -3.71 -18.66
CA ASN A 117 -3.04 -3.93 -18.70
C ASN A 117 -3.35 -5.36 -18.22
N LEU A 118 -4.42 -5.52 -17.48
CA LEU A 118 -4.86 -6.79 -16.91
C LEU A 118 -6.37 -6.74 -16.62
N THR A 119 -6.95 -7.91 -16.34
CA THR A 119 -8.37 -8.02 -15.94
C THR A 119 -8.45 -8.65 -14.55
N ILE A 120 -9.09 -7.96 -13.61
CA ILE A 120 -9.36 -8.47 -12.26
C ILE A 120 -10.74 -9.11 -12.23
N ASP A 121 -10.78 -10.41 -11.96
CA ASP A 121 -12.00 -11.18 -11.70
C ASP A 121 -12.11 -11.49 -10.20
N LYS A 122 -12.77 -10.59 -9.47
CA LYS A 122 -13.00 -10.75 -8.03
C LYS A 122 -13.86 -11.97 -7.69
N SER A 123 -14.85 -12.27 -8.52
CA SER A 123 -15.73 -13.44 -8.33
C SER A 123 -14.95 -14.73 -8.46
N GLY A 124 -14.10 -14.84 -9.48
CA GLY A 124 -13.20 -15.97 -9.69
C GLY A 124 -12.22 -16.15 -8.53
N TRP A 125 -11.62 -15.04 -8.05
CA TRP A 125 -10.72 -15.04 -6.90
C TRP A 125 -11.42 -15.45 -5.60
N LEU A 126 -12.56 -14.86 -5.27
CA LEU A 126 -13.35 -15.21 -4.08
C LEU A 126 -13.72 -16.69 -4.06
N LYS A 127 -14.20 -17.22 -5.19
CA LYS A 127 -14.54 -18.63 -5.34
C LYS A 127 -13.31 -19.53 -5.15
N LYS A 128 -12.19 -19.17 -5.78
CA LYS A 128 -11.00 -20.04 -5.81
C LYS A 128 -10.23 -20.02 -4.50
N VAL A 129 -10.02 -18.84 -3.93
CA VAL A 129 -9.18 -18.63 -2.74
C VAL A 129 -10.00 -18.79 -1.45
N HIS A 130 -11.14 -18.10 -1.38
CA HIS A 130 -11.93 -17.98 -0.14
C HIS A 130 -13.13 -18.93 -0.06
N LYS A 131 -13.43 -19.69 -1.16
CA LYS A 131 -14.63 -20.56 -1.25
C LYS A 131 -15.94 -19.79 -1.05
N MET A 132 -15.92 -18.51 -1.35
CA MET A 132 -17.05 -17.60 -1.26
C MET A 132 -17.67 -17.40 -2.64
N SER A 133 -18.98 -17.10 -2.67
CA SER A 133 -19.69 -16.67 -3.88
C SER A 133 -20.13 -15.23 -3.72
N ALA A 134 -19.71 -14.38 -4.66
CA ALA A 134 -20.21 -13.04 -4.83
C ALA A 134 -20.19 -12.72 -6.32
N ASP A 135 -21.07 -11.84 -6.76
CA ASP A 135 -21.23 -11.48 -8.17
C ASP A 135 -20.62 -10.10 -8.42
N PHE A 136 -19.39 -10.11 -8.92
CA PHE A 136 -18.67 -8.92 -9.41
C PHE A 136 -18.35 -9.12 -10.88
N ALA A 137 -18.70 -8.13 -11.70
CA ALA A 137 -18.23 -8.11 -13.10
C ALA A 137 -16.70 -7.99 -13.15
N PRO A 138 -16.01 -8.71 -14.05
CA PRO A 138 -14.58 -8.50 -14.26
C PRO A 138 -14.27 -7.06 -14.62
N GLU A 139 -13.21 -6.50 -14.03
CA GLU A 139 -12.81 -5.09 -14.20
C GLU A 139 -11.45 -5.00 -14.90
N ASN A 140 -11.36 -4.23 -15.99
CA ASN A 140 -10.10 -3.96 -16.66
C ASN A 140 -9.34 -2.89 -15.90
N ALA A 141 -8.07 -3.14 -15.64
CA ALA A 141 -7.15 -2.23 -14.98
C ALA A 141 -5.93 -1.95 -15.84
N SER A 142 -5.31 -0.81 -15.61
CA SER A 142 -4.04 -0.41 -16.21
C SER A 142 -3.17 0.25 -15.16
N ILE A 143 -1.96 -0.26 -14.95
CA ILE A 143 -0.99 0.35 -14.04
C ILE A 143 0.21 0.86 -14.83
N GLU A 144 0.56 2.13 -14.64
CA GLU A 144 1.74 2.74 -15.22
C GLU A 144 2.95 2.49 -14.33
N TYR A 145 4.07 2.07 -14.92
CA TYR A 145 5.27 1.67 -14.18
C TYR A 145 6.54 1.97 -14.98
N ILE A 146 7.68 2.10 -14.30
CA ILE A 146 9.01 2.22 -14.88
C ILE A 146 9.58 0.81 -15.05
N PRO A 147 9.84 0.33 -16.29
CA PRO A 147 10.56 -0.93 -16.49
C PRO A 147 11.94 -0.89 -15.84
N TYR A 148 12.42 -1.98 -15.26
CA TYR A 148 13.72 -2.01 -14.59
C TYR A 148 14.88 -1.51 -15.44
N ARG A 149 14.86 -1.73 -16.75
CA ARG A 149 15.88 -1.20 -17.67
C ARG A 149 15.88 0.32 -17.80
N ASN A 150 14.77 0.97 -17.45
CA ASN A 150 14.60 2.43 -17.50
C ASN A 150 14.67 3.05 -16.08
N LEU A 151 14.81 2.21 -15.04
CA LEU A 151 14.91 2.66 -13.67
C LEU A 151 16.32 3.20 -13.41
N GLY A 152 16.43 4.51 -13.31
CA GLY A 152 17.64 5.21 -12.88
C GLY A 152 17.67 5.43 -11.36
N ALA A 153 18.53 6.37 -10.93
CA ALA A 153 18.49 6.86 -9.57
C ALA A 153 17.18 7.62 -9.35
N VAL A 154 16.52 7.34 -8.22
CA VAL A 154 15.29 8.03 -7.81
C VAL A 154 15.68 9.10 -6.79
N GLU A 155 15.75 10.36 -7.23
CA GLU A 155 16.03 11.49 -6.35
C GLU A 155 14.72 12.03 -5.80
N ASN A 156 14.30 11.52 -4.64
CA ASN A 156 13.08 11.96 -3.95
C ASN A 156 13.40 12.66 -2.63
N ASN A 157 12.65 13.68 -2.30
CA ASN A 157 12.75 14.44 -1.04
C ASN A 157 11.68 14.06 -0.01
N LYS A 158 10.78 13.17 -0.36
CA LYS A 158 9.69 12.64 0.47
C LYS A 158 9.58 11.12 0.27
N THR A 159 8.94 10.44 1.20
CA THR A 159 8.67 9.00 1.07
C THR A 159 7.73 8.74 -0.10
N LEU A 160 8.07 7.76 -0.93
CA LEU A 160 7.21 7.22 -2.00
C LEU A 160 6.84 5.77 -1.67
N ILE A 161 5.63 5.37 -2.05
CA ILE A 161 5.28 3.95 -2.06
C ILE A 161 5.83 3.35 -3.35
N VAL A 162 6.51 2.21 -3.24
CA VAL A 162 6.97 1.43 -4.39
C VAL A 162 6.05 0.23 -4.56
N LEU A 163 5.46 0.08 -5.74
CA LEU A 163 4.72 -1.10 -6.16
C LEU A 163 5.60 -1.90 -7.14
N PHE A 164 5.83 -3.18 -6.85
CA PHE A 164 6.62 -4.07 -7.71
C PHE A 164 5.70 -4.78 -8.69
N ILE A 165 5.95 -4.56 -9.99
CA ILE A 165 5.07 -4.98 -11.08
C ILE A 165 5.60 -6.26 -11.74
N SER A 166 4.73 -7.27 -11.80
CA SER A 166 5.01 -8.58 -12.41
C SER A 166 4.14 -8.83 -13.63
N ALA A 167 4.64 -9.61 -14.56
CA ALA A 167 3.85 -10.18 -15.64
C ALA A 167 2.82 -11.20 -15.11
N ASN A 168 3.20 -11.93 -14.06
CA ASN A 168 2.45 -12.97 -13.34
C ASN A 168 1.42 -13.73 -14.20
N SER A 169 1.88 -14.30 -15.30
CA SER A 169 1.02 -14.98 -16.29
C SER A 169 0.24 -16.20 -15.72
N LYS A 170 0.64 -16.67 -14.53
CA LYS A 170 0.01 -17.84 -13.89
C LYS A 170 -1.01 -17.46 -12.79
N SER A 171 -1.18 -16.18 -12.47
CA SER A 171 -2.10 -15.76 -11.39
C SER A 171 -3.52 -16.20 -11.66
N HIS A 172 -4.00 -16.06 -12.89
CA HIS A 172 -5.34 -16.50 -13.26
C HIS A 172 -5.57 -18.00 -12.98
N GLU A 173 -4.59 -18.86 -13.29
CA GLU A 173 -4.65 -20.29 -13.00
C GLU A 173 -4.56 -20.58 -11.50
N THR A 174 -3.76 -19.84 -10.73
CA THR A 174 -3.48 -20.13 -9.32
C THR A 174 -4.49 -19.53 -8.37
N ILE A 175 -4.93 -18.29 -8.60
CA ILE A 175 -5.83 -17.55 -7.71
C ILE A 175 -7.16 -17.13 -8.35
N GLY A 176 -7.40 -17.45 -9.63
CA GLY A 176 -8.68 -17.19 -10.31
C GLY A 176 -8.80 -15.79 -10.91
N THR A 177 -7.74 -14.98 -10.91
CA THR A 177 -7.72 -13.64 -11.51
C THR A 177 -6.30 -13.25 -11.90
N ASP A 178 -6.17 -12.20 -12.72
CA ASP A 178 -4.87 -11.57 -12.95
C ASP A 178 -4.38 -10.80 -11.70
N LEU A 179 -3.07 -10.57 -11.63
CA LEU A 179 -2.42 -9.78 -10.60
C LEU A 179 -1.15 -9.15 -11.17
N ALA A 180 -0.98 -7.85 -11.04
CA ALA A 180 0.23 -7.17 -11.46
C ALA A 180 1.12 -6.80 -10.26
N VAL A 181 0.55 -6.25 -9.19
CA VAL A 181 1.32 -5.86 -8.00
C VAL A 181 1.55 -7.08 -7.11
N THR A 182 2.82 -7.45 -6.91
CA THR A 182 3.21 -8.64 -6.13
C THR A 182 3.87 -8.28 -4.81
N HIS A 183 4.27 -7.03 -4.65
CA HIS A 183 4.90 -6.52 -3.44
C HIS A 183 4.83 -5.00 -3.39
N MET A 184 4.88 -4.43 -2.18
CA MET A 184 4.99 -2.99 -1.98
C MET A 184 5.87 -2.66 -0.75
N GLY A 185 6.33 -1.41 -0.70
CA GLY A 185 7.14 -0.88 0.40
C GLY A 185 7.28 0.63 0.28
N LEU A 186 8.10 1.22 1.14
CA LEU A 186 8.37 2.65 1.21
C LEU A 186 9.78 2.94 0.73
N LEU A 187 9.93 3.76 -0.31
CA LEU A 187 11.21 4.34 -0.71
C LEU A 187 11.42 5.62 0.09
N LEU A 188 12.37 5.58 1.00
CA LEU A 188 12.65 6.71 1.88
C LEU A 188 13.28 7.88 1.12
N PRO A 189 13.25 9.12 1.65
CA PRO A 189 13.93 10.27 1.05
C PRO A 189 15.38 9.95 0.72
N GLY A 190 15.84 10.44 -0.46
CA GLY A 190 17.16 10.11 -1.02
C GLY A 190 17.18 8.88 -1.94
N GLY A 191 16.06 8.15 -2.08
CA GLY A 191 15.85 7.14 -3.13
C GLY A 191 16.71 5.88 -3.05
N THR A 192 17.43 5.67 -1.95
CA THR A 192 18.36 4.53 -1.80
C THR A 192 17.85 3.43 -0.89
N THR A 193 16.99 3.75 0.05
CA THR A 193 16.50 2.83 1.08
C THR A 193 15.05 2.44 0.84
N LEU A 194 14.81 1.15 0.60
CA LEU A 194 13.50 0.54 0.58
C LEU A 194 13.20 -0.05 1.96
N ARG A 195 12.18 0.46 2.63
CA ARG A 195 11.65 -0.11 3.88
C ARG A 195 10.40 -0.92 3.58
N HIS A 196 10.37 -2.18 3.98
CA HIS A 196 9.24 -3.05 3.67
C HIS A 196 9.10 -4.21 4.65
N ALA A 197 7.89 -4.75 4.81
CA ALA A 197 7.69 -6.04 5.47
C ALA A 197 8.13 -7.15 4.51
N SER A 198 9.22 -7.82 4.84
CA SER A 198 9.90 -8.80 3.99
C SER A 198 9.55 -10.22 4.41
N SER A 199 8.87 -10.98 3.54
CA SER A 199 8.63 -12.40 3.77
C SER A 199 9.93 -13.22 3.81
N ALA A 200 10.96 -12.79 3.08
CA ALA A 200 12.26 -13.46 3.05
C ALA A 200 13.10 -13.19 4.31
N ALA A 201 13.00 -11.98 4.88
CA ALA A 201 13.69 -11.63 6.13
C ALA A 201 12.87 -12.05 7.36
N GLY A 202 11.56 -12.26 7.22
CA GLY A 202 10.64 -12.58 8.30
C GLY A 202 10.20 -11.38 9.15
N HIS A 203 10.54 -10.16 8.75
CA HIS A 203 10.22 -8.94 9.51
C HIS A 203 10.29 -7.67 8.64
N VAL A 204 9.90 -6.52 9.19
CA VAL A 204 10.09 -5.20 8.58
C VAL A 204 11.56 -4.84 8.59
N VAL A 205 12.11 -4.50 7.42
CA VAL A 205 13.54 -4.32 7.20
C VAL A 205 13.83 -3.23 6.17
N ASP A 206 14.99 -2.61 6.29
CA ASP A 206 15.56 -1.75 5.26
C ASP A 206 16.42 -2.56 4.28
N ALA A 207 16.27 -2.26 3.00
CA ALA A 207 17.05 -2.85 1.93
C ALA A 207 17.57 -1.74 1.00
N ASP A 208 18.72 -1.97 0.37
CA ASP A 208 19.19 -1.14 -0.74
C ASP A 208 18.21 -1.29 -1.93
N PHE A 209 17.56 -0.20 -2.31
CA PHE A 209 16.49 -0.22 -3.31
C PHE A 209 16.97 -0.75 -4.67
N VAL A 210 18.13 -0.29 -5.13
CA VAL A 210 18.66 -0.70 -6.44
C VAL A 210 19.02 -2.18 -6.46
N LYS A 211 19.66 -2.68 -5.39
CA LYS A 211 19.99 -4.11 -5.28
C LYS A 211 18.72 -4.95 -5.18
N TYR A 212 17.73 -4.48 -4.42
CA TYR A 212 16.44 -5.15 -4.30
C TYR A 212 15.74 -5.22 -5.66
N ALA A 213 15.64 -4.12 -6.40
CA ALA A 213 15.05 -4.05 -7.74
C ALA A 213 15.75 -5.00 -8.73
N LYS A 214 17.11 -5.03 -8.74
CA LYS A 214 17.86 -5.97 -9.56
C LYS A 214 17.55 -7.44 -9.24
N ARG A 215 17.41 -7.77 -7.95
CA ARG A 215 17.01 -9.13 -7.53
C ARG A 215 15.61 -9.48 -8.04
N ARG A 216 14.64 -8.55 -7.92
CA ARG A 216 13.27 -8.75 -8.39
C ARG A 216 13.20 -8.93 -9.92
N GLN A 217 13.98 -8.14 -10.65
CA GLN A 217 14.14 -8.32 -12.11
C GLN A 217 14.64 -9.74 -12.46
N GLY A 218 15.61 -10.27 -11.71
CA GLY A 218 16.11 -11.64 -11.87
C GLY A 218 15.04 -12.71 -11.59
N LEU A 219 13.98 -12.38 -10.88
CA LEU A 219 12.82 -13.25 -10.62
C LEU A 219 11.69 -13.07 -11.67
N GLY A 220 11.91 -12.29 -12.73
CA GLY A 220 10.96 -12.11 -13.83
C GLY A 220 9.96 -10.97 -13.62
N GLU A 221 10.20 -10.08 -12.67
CA GLU A 221 9.38 -8.87 -12.55
C GLU A 221 9.72 -7.82 -13.61
N MET A 222 8.75 -6.98 -13.93
CA MET A 222 8.81 -6.04 -15.05
C MET A 222 9.41 -4.69 -14.68
N GLY A 223 9.13 -4.20 -13.47
CA GLY A 223 9.55 -2.87 -13.03
C GLY A 223 8.83 -2.43 -11.76
N VAL A 224 8.82 -1.12 -11.51
CA VAL A 224 8.20 -0.51 -10.35
C VAL A 224 7.27 0.64 -10.74
N ALA A 225 6.18 0.81 -9.99
CA ALA A 225 5.43 2.05 -9.98
C ALA A 225 5.77 2.82 -8.70
N LEU A 226 5.95 4.13 -8.84
CA LEU A 226 6.23 5.05 -7.74
C LEU A 226 4.98 5.88 -7.47
N ILE A 227 4.51 5.79 -6.23
CA ILE A 227 3.26 6.39 -5.80
C ILE A 227 3.55 7.42 -4.72
N GLU A 228 3.15 8.65 -4.96
CA GLU A 228 3.24 9.73 -3.99
C GLU A 228 2.06 9.68 -3.02
N ILE A 229 2.33 9.94 -1.74
CA ILE A 229 1.30 10.16 -0.71
C ILE A 229 0.99 11.65 -0.71
N LYS A 230 -0.23 12.01 -1.11
CA LYS A 230 -0.73 13.39 -1.13
C LYS A 230 -0.91 13.93 0.29
N LYS A 231 -0.84 15.25 0.39
CA LYS A 231 -1.11 15.99 1.64
C LYS A 231 -2.61 16.20 1.84
#